data_4507dff6f1c1c41aab18f3178078dc45
#
_entry.id   4507dff6f1c1c41aab18f3178078dc45
#
_cell.length_a   1.000
_cell.length_b   1.000
_cell.length_c   1.000
_cell.angle_alpha   90.00
_cell.angle_beta   90.00
_cell.angle_gamma   90.00
#
_symmetry.space_group_name_H-M   'P 1'
#
loop_
_entity.id
_entity.type
_entity.pdbx_description
1 polymer ?
#
loop_
_entity_poly.entity_id
_entity_poly.type
_entity_poly.pdbx_seq_one_letter_code
_entity_poly.pdbx_strand_id
1 'polypeptide(L)'
;MPKISPRVAIEGAEVEYIEGSYSQNGGGSAAELSFTLPLTYGGGKKLWNREVTMYLNDQDSTPLFRGWIRRANPTFNQIEILAMDALGYLVKGGGESKATINLTPTDNLDGYTAGGAITTAIKKAKLNTKIGTDMIGDTKPSISASRPPLRGQIHLEELVKSLVSAAVDNSGSIPRPNIYKLIDDGSQSQLVIELQADVDTDQVVHVFTEENNITSLSINEKKIPTIINVTGKGVNGTFSHDGAITALDRTYLEVQNNELKSPAECVDFGRKIFQANLKDRYEYGIEVTEGAYLMENDVIRVETSDRNFTGNYRVIGKSISFSPSDFSIGIVINKKPPTLAEYISARDN
;
A
#
# COMPACT_ATOMS: atom_id res chain seq x y z
N MET A 1 -21.93 -8.61 20.53
CA MET A 1 -21.14 -8.99 19.32
C MET A 1 -20.36 -10.26 19.63
N PRO A 2 -20.22 -11.22 18.72
CA PRO A 2 -19.31 -12.35 18.93
C PRO A 2 -17.90 -11.78 19.15
N LYS A 3 -17.20 -12.31 20.15
CA LYS A 3 -15.83 -11.89 20.46
C LYS A 3 -14.95 -12.36 19.29
N ILE A 4 -14.29 -11.43 18.60
CA ILE A 4 -13.27 -11.77 17.59
C ILE A 4 -12.07 -12.35 18.34
N SER A 5 -11.66 -13.54 17.95
CA SER A 5 -10.53 -14.26 18.54
C SER A 5 -9.58 -14.67 17.41
N PRO A 6 -8.60 -13.82 17.07
CA PRO A 6 -7.65 -14.12 16.02
C PRO A 6 -6.90 -15.43 16.30
N ARG A 7 -6.72 -16.23 15.27
CA ARG A 7 -5.97 -17.46 15.30
C ARG A 7 -4.74 -17.33 14.41
N VAL A 8 -3.58 -17.62 14.96
CA VAL A 8 -2.30 -17.61 14.24
C VAL A 8 -1.80 -19.04 14.09
N ALA A 9 -1.35 -19.39 12.87
CA ALA A 9 -0.76 -20.68 12.61
C ALA A 9 0.60 -20.54 11.91
N ILE A 10 1.55 -21.41 12.25
CA ILE A 10 2.85 -21.51 11.59
C ILE A 10 2.92 -22.88 10.90
N GLU A 11 3.17 -22.91 9.60
CA GLU A 11 3.16 -24.14 8.78
C GLU A 11 1.86 -24.95 8.99
N GLY A 12 0.74 -24.27 9.11
CA GLY A 12 -0.58 -24.87 9.33
C GLY A 12 -0.86 -25.34 10.76
N ALA A 13 0.12 -25.30 11.67
CA ALA A 13 -0.07 -25.62 13.08
C ALA A 13 -0.41 -24.36 13.88
N GLU A 14 -1.55 -24.38 14.56
CA GLU A 14 -1.95 -23.29 15.46
C GLU A 14 -0.94 -23.07 16.56
N VAL A 15 -0.70 -21.81 16.90
CA VAL A 15 0.25 -21.41 17.94
C VAL A 15 -0.42 -20.52 18.98
N GLU A 16 -0.08 -20.76 20.24
CA GLU A 16 -0.42 -19.82 21.31
C GLU A 16 0.45 -18.59 21.20
N TYR A 17 -0.14 -17.41 21.28
CA TYR A 17 0.55 -16.13 21.27
C TYR A 17 0.18 -15.30 22.51
N ILE A 18 1.05 -14.38 22.87
CA ILE A 18 0.86 -13.45 23.99
C ILE A 18 0.10 -12.22 23.51
N GLU A 19 0.58 -11.63 22.43
CA GLU A 19 0.02 -10.44 21.77
C GLU A 19 0.47 -10.39 20.32
N GLY A 20 -0.21 -9.59 19.51
CA GLY A 20 0.18 -9.39 18.15
C GLY A 20 -0.41 -8.13 17.53
N SER A 21 0.14 -7.78 16.39
CA SER A 21 -0.38 -6.69 15.55
C SER A 21 -0.23 -7.05 14.07
N TYR A 22 -1.24 -6.71 13.32
CA TYR A 22 -1.26 -6.77 11.87
C TYR A 22 -1.35 -5.35 11.31
N SER A 23 -0.58 -5.05 10.29
CA SER A 23 -0.68 -3.79 9.58
C SER A 23 -0.61 -4.00 8.07
N GLN A 24 -1.49 -3.31 7.36
CA GLN A 24 -1.50 -3.21 5.92
C GLN A 24 -1.50 -1.72 5.55
N ASN A 25 -0.40 -1.26 4.99
CA ASN A 25 -0.27 0.08 4.47
C ASN A 25 -0.55 0.07 2.97
N GLY A 26 -1.33 1.04 2.49
CA GLY A 26 -1.69 1.11 1.08
C GLY A 26 -0.52 1.40 0.13
N GLY A 27 -0.86 1.47 -1.16
CA GLY A 27 0.13 1.76 -2.21
C GLY A 27 1.01 0.57 -2.59
N GLY A 28 0.52 -0.67 -2.41
CA GLY A 28 1.26 -1.88 -2.73
C GLY A 28 2.42 -2.16 -1.77
N SER A 29 2.33 -1.66 -0.54
CA SER A 29 3.26 -2.01 0.52
C SER A 29 2.99 -3.41 1.04
N ALA A 30 4.03 -4.12 1.48
CA ALA A 30 3.86 -5.41 2.12
C ALA A 30 3.08 -5.27 3.43
N ALA A 31 2.11 -6.16 3.65
CA ALA A 31 1.48 -6.27 4.96
C ALA A 31 2.42 -6.97 5.95
N GLU A 32 2.36 -6.56 7.19
CA GLU A 32 3.19 -7.07 8.28
C GLU A 32 2.34 -7.67 9.39
N LEU A 33 2.76 -8.81 9.90
CA LEU A 33 2.21 -9.44 11.09
C LEU A 33 3.34 -9.61 12.10
N SER A 34 3.23 -8.90 13.22
CA SER A 34 4.09 -9.06 14.39
C SER A 34 3.33 -9.79 15.48
N PHE A 35 3.95 -10.75 16.14
CA PHE A 35 3.37 -11.42 17.29
C PHE A 35 4.43 -12.01 18.19
N THR A 36 4.08 -12.24 19.44
CA THR A 36 4.97 -12.75 20.48
C THR A 36 4.54 -14.15 20.89
N LEU A 37 5.48 -15.08 20.83
CA LEU A 37 5.29 -16.47 21.26
C LEU A 37 5.93 -16.70 22.63
N PRO A 38 5.38 -17.59 23.46
CA PRO A 38 6.09 -18.09 24.64
C PRO A 38 7.42 -18.74 24.25
N LEU A 39 8.45 -18.61 25.06
CA LEU A 39 9.78 -19.19 24.81
C LEU A 39 9.73 -20.71 24.62
N THR A 40 8.77 -21.37 25.26
CA THR A 40 8.53 -22.82 25.17
C THR A 40 8.24 -23.29 23.75
N TYR A 41 7.73 -22.42 22.87
CA TYR A 41 7.45 -22.76 21.48
C TYR A 41 8.73 -22.98 20.67
N GLY A 42 9.79 -22.23 20.97
CA GLY A 42 10.95 -22.07 20.10
C GLY A 42 12.03 -23.13 20.19
N GLY A 43 11.94 -24.13 21.09
CA GLY A 43 12.99 -25.11 21.39
C GLY A 43 13.73 -25.71 20.18
N GLY A 44 14.69 -24.97 19.61
CA GLY A 44 15.55 -25.40 18.50
C GLY A 44 14.96 -25.38 17.10
N LYS A 45 13.74 -24.86 16.91
CA LYS A 45 13.11 -24.76 15.58
C LYS A 45 13.65 -23.56 14.81
N LYS A 46 14.10 -23.77 13.58
CA LYS A 46 14.35 -22.67 12.64
C LYS A 46 13.01 -22.09 12.22
N LEU A 47 12.69 -20.89 12.71
CA LEU A 47 11.45 -20.17 12.37
C LEU A 47 11.56 -19.35 11.09
N TRP A 48 12.76 -18.96 10.69
CA TRP A 48 13.00 -18.17 9.46
C TRP A 48 12.36 -18.81 8.23
N ASN A 49 11.67 -17.96 7.44
CA ASN A 49 11.03 -18.29 6.16
C ASN A 49 9.93 -19.38 6.26
N ARG A 50 9.39 -19.63 7.45
CA ARG A 50 8.21 -20.46 7.62
C ARG A 50 6.97 -19.66 7.31
N GLU A 51 5.97 -20.33 6.72
CA GLU A 51 4.68 -19.70 6.42
C GLU A 51 3.92 -19.43 7.72
N VAL A 52 3.28 -18.27 7.75
CA VAL A 52 2.37 -17.86 8.82
C VAL A 52 1.05 -17.44 8.22
N THR A 53 -0.03 -17.92 8.81
CA THR A 53 -1.39 -17.48 8.49
C THR A 53 -2.08 -16.93 9.72
N MET A 54 -2.91 -15.91 9.55
CA MET A 54 -3.76 -15.35 10.60
C MET A 54 -5.21 -15.34 10.13
N TYR A 55 -6.09 -15.84 10.96
CA TYR A 55 -7.53 -15.87 10.76
C TYR A 55 -8.20 -15.01 11.83
N LEU A 56 -9.32 -14.37 11.51
CA LEU A 56 -10.06 -13.55 12.48
C LEU A 56 -10.88 -14.39 13.45
N ASN A 57 -11.42 -15.51 12.97
CA ASN A 57 -12.24 -16.42 13.76
C ASN A 57 -11.92 -17.87 13.43
N ASP A 58 -12.29 -18.77 14.31
CA ASP A 58 -12.04 -20.22 14.17
C ASP A 58 -12.70 -20.86 12.95
N GLN A 59 -13.79 -20.24 12.45
CA GLN A 59 -14.54 -20.76 11.31
C GLN A 59 -14.13 -20.19 9.95
N ASP A 60 -13.18 -19.24 9.94
CA ASP A 60 -12.74 -18.63 8.70
C ASP A 60 -11.92 -19.64 7.88
N SER A 61 -12.32 -19.87 6.63
CA SER A 61 -11.61 -20.74 5.68
C SER A 61 -10.46 -19.99 4.97
N THR A 62 -10.60 -18.67 4.85
CA THR A 62 -9.62 -17.80 4.19
C THR A 62 -8.88 -16.97 5.23
N PRO A 63 -7.55 -17.00 5.25
CA PRO A 63 -6.79 -16.19 6.18
C PRO A 63 -6.89 -14.71 5.83
N LEU A 64 -6.94 -13.87 6.86
CA LEU A 64 -6.76 -12.42 6.72
C LEU A 64 -5.33 -12.06 6.30
N PHE A 65 -4.37 -12.83 6.74
CA PHE A 65 -2.96 -12.66 6.43
C PHE A 65 -2.32 -14.01 6.13
N ARG A 66 -1.54 -14.04 5.05
CA ARG A 66 -0.60 -15.11 4.73
C ARG A 66 0.75 -14.50 4.42
N GLY A 67 1.77 -14.96 5.10
CA GLY A 67 3.12 -14.43 4.92
C GLY A 67 4.20 -15.39 5.43
N TRP A 68 5.42 -14.89 5.49
CA TRP A 68 6.58 -15.67 5.89
C TRP A 68 7.38 -14.94 6.95
N ILE A 69 7.88 -15.68 7.92
CA ILE A 69 8.70 -15.16 9.02
C ILE A 69 9.99 -14.58 8.45
N ARG A 70 10.20 -13.28 8.68
CA ARG A 70 11.38 -12.52 8.30
C ARG A 70 12.33 -12.26 9.45
N ARG A 71 11.83 -12.30 10.66
CA ARG A 71 12.61 -12.12 11.88
C ARG A 71 12.00 -12.92 13.00
N ALA A 72 12.85 -13.59 13.76
CA ALA A 72 12.50 -14.25 15.00
C ALA A 72 13.59 -13.91 16.02
N ASN A 73 13.25 -13.09 17.00
CA ASN A 73 14.15 -12.61 18.04
C ASN A 73 13.80 -13.28 19.37
N PRO A 74 14.56 -14.26 19.82
CA PRO A 74 14.39 -14.77 21.18
C PRO A 74 14.87 -13.70 22.18
N THR A 75 14.02 -13.40 23.13
CA THR A 75 14.32 -12.62 24.33
C THR A 75 14.35 -13.54 25.54
N PHE A 76 14.48 -12.98 26.74
CA PHE A 76 14.62 -13.81 27.96
C PHE A 76 13.42 -14.73 28.21
N ASN A 77 12.19 -14.27 27.91
CA ASN A 77 10.94 -15.00 28.23
C ASN A 77 10.07 -15.32 27.02
N GLN A 78 10.40 -14.81 25.84
CA GLN A 78 9.52 -14.85 24.68
C GLN A 78 10.31 -14.79 23.37
N ILE A 79 9.59 -15.03 22.26
CA ILE A 79 10.13 -14.92 20.91
C ILE A 79 9.29 -13.91 20.15
N GLU A 80 9.89 -12.80 19.75
CA GLU A 80 9.25 -11.82 18.89
C GLU A 80 9.36 -12.25 17.45
N ILE A 81 8.22 -12.37 16.78
CA ILE A 81 8.11 -12.76 15.37
C ILE A 81 7.67 -11.56 14.54
N LEU A 82 8.33 -11.38 13.41
CA LEU A 82 7.87 -10.51 12.33
C LEU A 82 7.71 -11.35 11.07
N ALA A 83 6.50 -11.39 10.54
CA ALA A 83 6.19 -11.97 9.24
C ALA A 83 5.75 -10.89 8.26
N MET A 84 6.05 -11.07 6.99
CA MET A 84 5.62 -10.19 5.89
C MET A 84 4.89 -11.04 4.85
N ASP A 85 3.90 -10.46 4.21
CA ASP A 85 3.19 -11.10 3.11
C ASP A 85 4.08 -11.28 1.86
N ALA A 86 3.49 -11.80 0.79
CA ALA A 86 4.23 -12.09 -0.43
C ALA A 86 4.77 -10.83 -1.14
N LEU A 87 4.19 -9.62 -0.95
CA LEU A 87 4.75 -8.37 -1.46
C LEU A 87 6.12 -8.08 -0.84
N GLY A 88 6.37 -8.54 0.39
CA GLY A 88 7.70 -8.45 1.01
C GLY A 88 8.80 -9.09 0.17
N TYR A 89 8.48 -10.09 -0.66
CA TYR A 89 9.45 -10.69 -1.59
C TYR A 89 9.72 -9.80 -2.80
N LEU A 90 8.77 -8.96 -3.23
CA LEU A 90 9.02 -7.97 -4.28
C LEU A 90 10.01 -6.90 -3.80
N VAL A 91 9.89 -6.51 -2.52
CA VAL A 91 10.72 -5.46 -1.92
C VAL A 91 12.12 -5.97 -1.58
N LYS A 92 12.21 -7.07 -0.84
CA LYS A 92 13.47 -7.56 -0.24
C LYS A 92 13.93 -8.94 -0.73
N GLY A 93 13.22 -9.54 -1.69
CA GLY A 93 13.54 -10.90 -2.12
C GLY A 93 13.48 -11.92 -0.96
N GLY A 94 14.29 -12.94 -1.03
CA GLY A 94 14.40 -13.95 0.04
C GLY A 94 15.34 -13.57 1.19
N GLY A 95 15.92 -12.37 1.21
CA GLY A 95 16.91 -11.92 2.19
C GLY A 95 16.81 -10.43 2.50
N GLU A 96 17.90 -9.81 2.92
CA GLU A 96 17.96 -8.37 3.20
C GLU A 96 18.15 -7.50 1.94
N SER A 97 18.58 -8.11 0.84
CA SER A 97 18.79 -7.41 -0.43
C SER A 97 17.48 -7.21 -1.18
N LYS A 98 17.39 -6.10 -1.90
CA LYS A 98 16.25 -5.83 -2.80
C LYS A 98 16.10 -6.94 -3.85
N ALA A 99 14.87 -7.38 -4.11
CA ALA A 99 14.59 -8.32 -5.17
C ALA A 99 14.92 -7.70 -6.53
N THR A 100 15.80 -8.34 -7.27
CA THR A 100 16.21 -7.88 -8.60
C THR A 100 16.00 -8.98 -9.63
N ILE A 101 15.63 -8.57 -10.82
CA ILE A 101 15.64 -9.44 -12.01
C ILE A 101 16.57 -8.86 -13.06
N ASN A 102 17.19 -9.72 -13.85
CA ASN A 102 17.96 -9.30 -15.00
C ASN A 102 17.14 -9.56 -16.26
N LEU A 103 16.71 -8.50 -16.93
CA LEU A 103 16.01 -8.56 -18.20
C LEU A 103 17.03 -8.52 -19.34
N THR A 104 17.10 -9.62 -20.08
CA THR A 104 17.95 -9.76 -21.26
C THR A 104 17.23 -9.25 -22.52
N PRO A 105 17.91 -9.04 -23.64
CA PRO A 105 17.26 -8.65 -24.90
C PRO A 105 16.19 -9.65 -25.40
N THR A 106 16.27 -10.91 -24.97
CA THR A 106 15.28 -11.94 -25.28
C THR A 106 14.03 -11.88 -24.40
N ASP A 107 14.10 -11.14 -23.28
CA ASP A 107 12.96 -10.91 -22.38
C ASP A 107 12.23 -9.60 -22.73
N ASN A 108 12.09 -9.34 -24.03
CA ASN A 108 11.42 -8.12 -24.48
C ASN A 108 9.97 -8.11 -23.97
N LEU A 109 9.66 -7.14 -23.10
CA LEU A 109 8.31 -6.92 -22.58
C LEU A 109 7.49 -5.96 -23.47
N ASP A 110 8.05 -5.52 -24.62
CA ASP A 110 7.35 -4.66 -25.55
C ASP A 110 6.13 -5.38 -26.13
N GLY A 111 4.99 -4.72 -26.10
CA GLY A 111 3.73 -5.27 -26.59
C GLY A 111 2.95 -6.12 -25.57
N TYR A 112 3.53 -6.41 -24.41
CA TYR A 112 2.76 -7.02 -23.31
C TYR A 112 1.80 -6.02 -22.67
N THR A 113 0.69 -6.52 -22.13
CA THR A 113 -0.10 -5.76 -21.15
C THR A 113 0.73 -5.58 -19.87
N ALA A 114 0.41 -4.58 -19.05
CA ALA A 114 1.10 -4.40 -17.78
C ALA A 114 1.01 -5.67 -16.91
N GLY A 115 -0.16 -6.32 -16.89
CA GLY A 115 -0.36 -7.60 -16.19
C GLY A 115 0.51 -8.72 -16.75
N GLY A 116 0.60 -8.87 -18.06
CA GLY A 116 1.46 -9.87 -18.72
C GLY A 116 2.94 -9.66 -18.41
N ALA A 117 3.40 -8.41 -18.40
CA ALA A 117 4.78 -8.08 -18.05
C ALA A 117 5.10 -8.37 -16.57
N ILE A 118 4.19 -8.05 -15.65
CA ILE A 118 4.34 -8.35 -14.23
C ILE A 118 4.35 -9.85 -13.99
N THR A 119 3.44 -10.61 -14.61
CA THR A 119 3.41 -12.07 -14.54
C THR A 119 4.75 -12.67 -15.00
N THR A 120 5.29 -12.20 -16.12
CA THR A 120 6.57 -12.64 -16.64
C THR A 120 7.72 -12.32 -15.68
N ALA A 121 7.71 -11.13 -15.07
CA ALA A 121 8.72 -10.72 -14.10
C ALA A 121 8.68 -11.58 -12.82
N ILE A 122 7.50 -11.87 -12.28
CA ILE A 122 7.30 -12.74 -11.10
C ILE A 122 7.80 -14.16 -11.39
N LYS A 123 7.46 -14.74 -12.55
CA LYS A 123 7.93 -16.06 -12.96
C LYS A 123 9.45 -16.08 -13.10
N LYS A 124 10.03 -15.07 -13.72
CA LYS A 124 11.49 -14.95 -13.89
C LYS A 124 12.22 -14.81 -12.56
N ALA A 125 11.62 -14.10 -11.60
CA ALA A 125 12.13 -13.99 -10.24
C ALA A 125 11.95 -15.28 -9.41
N LYS A 126 11.29 -16.31 -9.95
CA LYS A 126 10.93 -17.58 -9.27
C LYS A 126 10.07 -17.35 -8.02
N LEU A 127 9.24 -16.33 -8.05
CA LEU A 127 8.31 -15.99 -6.97
C LEU A 127 6.89 -16.53 -7.18
N ASN A 128 6.63 -17.23 -8.28
CA ASN A 128 5.31 -17.78 -8.62
C ASN A 128 4.80 -18.84 -7.63
N THR A 129 5.65 -19.39 -6.76
CA THR A 129 5.24 -20.25 -5.64
C THR A 129 4.78 -19.46 -4.41
N LYS A 130 5.02 -18.16 -4.37
CA LYS A 130 4.67 -17.26 -3.26
C LYS A 130 3.58 -16.27 -3.66
N ILE A 131 3.60 -15.85 -4.92
CA ILE A 131 2.69 -14.86 -5.49
C ILE A 131 2.00 -15.50 -6.68
N GLY A 132 0.72 -15.76 -6.56
CA GLY A 132 -0.14 -16.16 -7.67
C GLY A 132 -0.36 -14.97 -8.62
N THR A 133 -0.51 -15.26 -9.89
CA THR A 133 -0.70 -14.26 -10.95
C THR A 133 -1.96 -14.52 -11.78
N ASP A 134 -2.77 -15.48 -11.37
CA ASP A 134 -3.94 -15.92 -12.14
C ASP A 134 -5.09 -14.89 -12.10
N MET A 135 -5.07 -14.03 -11.08
CA MET A 135 -6.05 -12.94 -10.91
C MET A 135 -5.54 -11.58 -11.44
N ILE A 136 -4.34 -11.53 -12.03
CA ILE A 136 -3.89 -10.34 -12.74
C ILE A 136 -4.66 -10.29 -14.07
N GLY A 137 -5.69 -9.48 -14.15
CA GLY A 137 -6.46 -9.27 -15.37
C GLY A 137 -5.59 -8.67 -16.50
N ASP A 138 -6.11 -8.72 -17.74
CA ASP A 138 -5.53 -8.00 -18.87
C ASP A 138 -5.67 -6.50 -18.64
N THR A 139 -4.71 -5.93 -17.93
CA THR A 139 -4.64 -4.48 -17.73
C THR A 139 -4.29 -3.80 -19.04
N LYS A 140 -5.18 -2.96 -19.55
CA LYS A 140 -4.89 -2.03 -20.64
C LYS A 140 -4.28 -0.75 -20.03
N PRO A 141 -3.36 -0.10 -20.73
CA PRO A 141 -2.87 -0.32 -22.08
C PRO A 141 -1.66 -1.27 -22.12
N SER A 142 -1.39 -1.78 -23.32
CA SER A 142 -0.11 -2.44 -23.61
C SER A 142 1.04 -1.48 -23.30
N ILE A 143 2.15 -1.99 -22.79
CA ILE A 143 3.38 -1.22 -22.61
C ILE A 143 3.77 -0.69 -23.98
N SER A 144 3.72 0.62 -24.16
CA SER A 144 4.02 1.26 -25.44
C SER A 144 5.48 1.03 -25.79
N ALA A 145 5.72 0.65 -27.05
CA ALA A 145 7.06 0.55 -27.63
C ALA A 145 7.88 1.86 -27.61
N SER A 146 7.26 2.99 -27.23
CA SER A 146 7.94 4.29 -27.07
C SER A 146 8.72 4.45 -25.76
N ARG A 147 8.58 3.52 -24.80
CA ARG A 147 9.47 3.49 -23.63
C ARG A 147 10.73 2.73 -23.98
N PRO A 148 11.90 3.20 -23.52
CA PRO A 148 13.13 2.44 -23.72
C PRO A 148 12.91 1.04 -23.17
N PRO A 149 13.32 -0.01 -23.92
CA PRO A 149 13.11 -1.39 -23.48
C PRO A 149 13.69 -1.56 -22.09
N LEU A 150 12.87 -2.07 -21.15
CA LEU A 150 13.31 -2.39 -19.81
C LEU A 150 14.40 -3.46 -19.92
N ARG A 151 15.65 -3.10 -19.70
CA ARG A 151 16.80 -4.00 -19.85
C ARG A 151 17.74 -3.89 -18.66
N GLY A 152 18.45 -4.96 -18.38
CA GLY A 152 19.45 -5.03 -17.33
C GLY A 152 18.86 -5.40 -15.98
N GLN A 153 19.59 -5.07 -14.94
CA GLN A 153 19.19 -5.36 -13.56
C GLN A 153 18.16 -4.34 -13.07
N ILE A 154 16.98 -4.81 -12.73
CA ILE A 154 15.86 -3.96 -12.30
C ILE A 154 15.35 -4.46 -10.96
N HIS A 155 15.01 -3.53 -10.06
CA HIS A 155 14.31 -3.85 -8.83
C HIS A 155 12.87 -4.25 -9.13
N LEU A 156 12.46 -5.42 -8.64
CA LEU A 156 11.17 -5.99 -8.98
C LEU A 156 10.00 -5.12 -8.51
N GLU A 157 10.10 -4.54 -7.30
CA GLU A 157 9.13 -3.60 -6.77
C GLU A 157 8.96 -2.36 -7.67
N GLU A 158 10.08 -1.76 -8.07
CA GLU A 158 10.08 -0.56 -8.93
C GLU A 158 9.48 -0.89 -10.30
N LEU A 159 9.76 -2.08 -10.84
CA LEU A 159 9.17 -2.56 -12.07
C LEU A 159 7.64 -2.68 -11.95
N VAL A 160 7.15 -3.36 -10.91
CA VAL A 160 5.70 -3.54 -10.69
C VAL A 160 5.02 -2.18 -10.51
N LYS A 161 5.56 -1.30 -9.67
CA LYS A 161 5.03 0.06 -9.47
C LYS A 161 4.99 0.87 -10.77
N SER A 162 6.05 0.83 -11.55
CA SER A 162 6.14 1.53 -12.83
C SER A 162 5.13 1.01 -13.85
N LEU A 163 4.93 -0.30 -13.92
CA LEU A 163 3.99 -0.92 -14.85
C LEU A 163 2.54 -0.63 -14.45
N VAL A 164 2.20 -0.73 -13.15
CA VAL A 164 0.87 -0.43 -12.63
C VAL A 164 0.53 1.05 -12.83
N SER A 165 1.46 1.96 -12.50
CA SER A 165 1.24 3.40 -12.68
C SER A 165 1.16 3.83 -14.14
N ALA A 166 1.75 3.08 -15.07
CA ALA A 166 1.66 3.35 -16.50
C ALA A 166 0.34 2.86 -17.11
N ALA A 167 -0.32 1.90 -16.48
CA ALA A 167 -1.61 1.35 -16.92
C ALA A 167 -2.76 2.21 -16.37
N VAL A 168 -2.92 3.42 -16.90
CA VAL A 168 -4.03 4.32 -16.55
C VAL A 168 -5.22 4.01 -17.44
N ASP A 169 -6.39 3.82 -16.84
CA ASP A 169 -7.62 3.74 -17.61
C ASP A 169 -8.09 5.13 -18.01
N ASN A 170 -8.08 5.39 -19.32
CA ASN A 170 -8.55 6.63 -19.93
C ASN A 170 -9.95 6.49 -20.54
N SER A 171 -10.69 5.42 -20.25
CA SER A 171 -12.02 5.20 -20.81
C SER A 171 -13.09 6.12 -20.24
N GLY A 172 -12.84 6.70 -19.05
CA GLY A 172 -13.72 7.67 -18.40
C GLY A 172 -13.32 9.13 -18.64
N SER A 173 -14.15 10.05 -18.17
CA SER A 173 -13.87 11.50 -18.21
C SER A 173 -12.68 11.92 -17.33
N ILE A 174 -12.32 11.11 -16.36
CA ILE A 174 -11.19 11.31 -15.44
C ILE A 174 -10.32 10.04 -15.49
N PRO A 175 -9.03 10.17 -15.81
CA PRO A 175 -8.10 9.03 -15.76
C PRO A 175 -8.03 8.47 -14.34
N ARG A 176 -8.28 7.16 -14.19
CA ARG A 176 -8.17 6.47 -12.90
C ARG A 176 -6.85 5.69 -12.86
N PRO A 177 -6.00 5.91 -11.86
CA PRO A 177 -4.79 5.11 -11.69
C PRO A 177 -5.16 3.69 -11.26
N ASN A 178 -4.31 2.74 -11.61
CA ASN A 178 -4.39 1.41 -11.05
C ASN A 178 -3.63 1.34 -9.72
N ILE A 179 -4.09 0.44 -8.87
CA ILE A 179 -3.38 -0.01 -7.67
C ILE A 179 -3.13 -1.51 -7.76
N TYR A 180 -2.25 -2.04 -6.94
CA TYR A 180 -2.07 -3.47 -6.79
C TYR A 180 -2.07 -3.86 -5.31
N LYS A 181 -2.65 -5.02 -5.04
CA LYS A 181 -2.76 -5.59 -3.70
C LYS A 181 -2.68 -7.11 -3.74
N LEU A 182 -2.54 -7.76 -2.60
CA LEU A 182 -2.70 -9.20 -2.48
C LEU A 182 -4.08 -9.54 -1.96
N ILE A 183 -4.65 -10.60 -2.52
CA ILE A 183 -5.87 -11.26 -2.01
C ILE A 183 -5.51 -12.72 -1.82
N ASP A 184 -5.84 -13.28 -0.67
CA ASP A 184 -5.68 -14.72 -0.43
C ASP A 184 -6.91 -15.46 -0.98
N ASP A 185 -6.68 -16.48 -1.82
CA ASP A 185 -7.73 -17.32 -2.39
C ASP A 185 -8.02 -18.59 -1.57
N GLY A 186 -7.41 -18.68 -0.38
CA GLY A 186 -7.44 -19.85 0.51
C GLY A 186 -6.27 -20.82 0.28
N SER A 187 -5.70 -20.86 -0.92
CA SER A 187 -4.55 -21.70 -1.25
C SER A 187 -3.25 -20.91 -1.38
N GLN A 188 -3.33 -19.71 -1.92
CA GLN A 188 -2.18 -18.86 -2.22
C GLN A 188 -2.56 -17.37 -2.19
N SER A 189 -1.58 -16.51 -1.92
CA SER A 189 -1.75 -15.07 -2.12
C SER A 189 -1.68 -14.73 -3.62
N GLN A 190 -2.74 -14.15 -4.15
CA GLN A 190 -2.86 -13.73 -5.55
C GLN A 190 -2.59 -12.23 -5.66
N LEU A 191 -1.75 -11.83 -6.59
CA LEU A 191 -1.58 -10.42 -6.96
C LEU A 191 -2.77 -9.99 -7.83
N VAL A 192 -3.42 -8.92 -7.41
CA VAL A 192 -4.54 -8.31 -8.14
C VAL A 192 -4.16 -6.89 -8.50
N ILE A 193 -4.49 -6.50 -9.72
CA ILE A 193 -4.38 -5.11 -10.20
C ILE A 193 -5.80 -4.64 -10.48
N GLU A 194 -6.19 -3.54 -9.87
CA GLU A 194 -7.53 -2.97 -10.00
C GLU A 194 -7.47 -1.44 -10.13
N LEU A 195 -8.53 -0.86 -10.66
CA LEU A 195 -8.67 0.59 -10.68
C LEU A 195 -8.83 1.14 -9.26
N GLN A 196 -8.20 2.27 -9.00
CA GLN A 196 -8.42 2.99 -7.76
C GLN A 196 -9.90 3.35 -7.64
N ALA A 197 -10.52 3.00 -6.50
CA ALA A 197 -11.94 3.24 -6.28
C ALA A 197 -12.27 4.73 -6.28
N ASP A 198 -13.40 5.06 -6.88
CA ASP A 198 -14.00 6.41 -6.87
C ASP A 198 -15.09 6.45 -5.79
N VAL A 199 -14.85 7.23 -4.76
CA VAL A 199 -15.75 7.33 -3.58
C VAL A 199 -17.14 7.90 -3.90
N ASP A 200 -17.32 8.52 -5.07
CA ASP A 200 -18.63 9.07 -5.47
C ASP A 200 -19.46 8.08 -6.28
N THR A 201 -18.82 7.18 -7.00
CA THR A 201 -19.50 6.29 -7.98
C THR A 201 -19.43 4.81 -7.62
N ASP A 202 -18.40 4.39 -6.88
CA ASP A 202 -18.24 2.98 -6.51
C ASP A 202 -19.10 2.62 -5.29
N GLN A 203 -19.44 1.35 -5.20
CA GLN A 203 -20.33 0.87 -4.14
C GLN A 203 -19.69 1.00 -2.76
N VAL A 204 -20.44 1.57 -1.81
CA VAL A 204 -20.07 1.56 -0.39
C VAL A 204 -20.24 0.14 0.15
N VAL A 205 -19.15 -0.44 0.64
CA VAL A 205 -19.15 -1.81 1.18
C VAL A 205 -19.45 -1.87 2.67
N HIS A 206 -19.24 -0.76 3.39
CA HIS A 206 -19.52 -0.68 4.82
C HIS A 206 -19.84 0.76 5.25
N VAL A 207 -20.67 0.89 6.30
CA VAL A 207 -21.04 2.18 6.90
C VAL A 207 -20.62 2.18 8.37
N PHE A 208 -19.77 3.14 8.72
CA PHE A 208 -19.37 3.38 10.10
C PHE A 208 -20.13 4.57 10.68
N THR A 209 -20.68 4.41 11.88
CA THR A 209 -21.41 5.46 12.57
C THR A 209 -20.82 5.70 13.96
N GLU A 210 -20.79 6.96 14.38
CA GLU A 210 -20.27 7.35 15.70
C GLU A 210 -21.05 6.68 16.86
N GLU A 211 -22.33 6.41 16.64
CA GLU A 211 -23.18 5.82 17.67
C GLU A 211 -22.97 4.30 17.88
N ASN A 212 -22.45 3.59 16.86
CA ASN A 212 -22.46 2.13 16.87
C ASN A 212 -21.07 1.50 16.84
N ASN A 213 -20.17 1.96 15.97
CA ASN A 213 -18.97 1.20 15.67
C ASN A 213 -17.69 2.03 15.55
N ILE A 214 -17.75 3.35 15.64
CA ILE A 214 -16.56 4.20 15.73
C ILE A 214 -16.26 4.45 17.21
N THR A 215 -15.04 4.13 17.63
CA THR A 215 -14.57 4.37 18.99
C THR A 215 -13.68 5.60 19.10
N SER A 216 -12.99 5.95 18.01
CA SER A 216 -12.12 7.12 17.97
C SER A 216 -11.96 7.61 16.54
N LEU A 217 -11.75 8.92 16.40
CA LEU A 217 -11.44 9.60 15.15
C LEU A 217 -10.12 10.34 15.33
N SER A 218 -9.23 10.21 14.37
CA SER A 218 -7.95 10.91 14.36
C SER A 218 -7.71 11.60 13.03
N ILE A 219 -7.07 12.77 13.09
CA ILE A 219 -6.60 13.50 11.92
C ILE A 219 -5.11 13.70 12.12
N ASN A 220 -4.32 13.09 11.25
CA ASN A 220 -2.89 13.32 11.21
C ASN A 220 -2.58 14.35 10.13
N GLU A 221 -2.09 15.50 10.55
CA GLU A 221 -1.61 16.52 9.62
C GLU A 221 -0.14 16.24 9.29
N LYS A 222 0.13 15.94 8.03
CA LYS A 222 1.50 15.77 7.53
C LYS A 222 2.10 17.15 7.22
N LYS A 223 3.34 17.36 7.65
CA LYS A 223 4.09 18.53 7.20
C LYS A 223 4.36 18.42 5.71
N ILE A 224 3.89 19.39 4.95
CA ILE A 224 4.12 19.45 3.50
C ILE A 224 5.32 20.36 3.19
N PRO A 225 6.11 20.03 2.16
CA PRO A 225 7.20 20.90 1.73
C PRO A 225 6.61 22.18 1.13
N THR A 226 7.03 23.33 1.68
CA THR A 226 6.59 24.65 1.25
C THR A 226 7.59 25.33 0.31
N ILE A 227 8.82 24.82 0.29
CA ILE A 227 9.86 25.23 -0.65
C ILE A 227 10.39 23.96 -1.33
N ILE A 228 10.27 23.90 -2.65
CA ILE A 228 10.67 22.73 -3.44
C ILE A 228 11.72 23.17 -4.45
N ASN A 229 12.94 22.70 -4.24
CA ASN A 229 14.05 22.93 -5.16
C ASN A 229 14.10 21.77 -6.17
N VAL A 230 13.96 22.10 -7.43
CA VAL A 230 13.97 21.13 -8.52
C VAL A 230 15.22 21.31 -9.38
N THR A 231 15.98 20.25 -9.51
CA THR A 231 17.15 20.20 -10.40
C THR A 231 16.79 19.43 -11.67
N GLY A 232 16.86 20.12 -12.80
CA GLY A 232 16.69 19.55 -14.13
C GLY A 232 18.01 19.24 -14.82
N LYS A 233 18.00 19.04 -16.14
CA LYS A 233 19.19 18.81 -16.96
C LYS A 233 19.97 20.11 -17.17
N GLY A 234 20.88 20.43 -16.22
CA GLY A 234 21.70 21.64 -16.26
C GLY A 234 20.93 22.93 -15.93
N VAL A 235 19.74 22.80 -15.34
CA VAL A 235 18.87 23.90 -14.95
C VAL A 235 18.29 23.66 -13.56
N ASN A 236 17.97 24.72 -12.85
CA ASN A 236 17.37 24.65 -11.52
C ASN A 236 16.16 25.60 -11.46
N GLY A 237 15.19 25.25 -10.64
CA GLY A 237 14.05 26.10 -10.32
C GLY A 237 13.58 25.84 -8.90
N THR A 238 13.10 26.89 -8.23
CA THR A 238 12.56 26.78 -6.87
C THR A 238 11.11 27.23 -6.91
N PHE A 239 10.22 26.35 -6.48
CA PHE A 239 8.86 26.72 -6.14
C PHE A 239 8.80 27.09 -4.66
N SER A 240 8.17 28.23 -4.34
CA SER A 240 7.90 28.66 -2.96
C SER A 240 6.43 29.00 -2.84
N HIS A 241 5.78 28.47 -1.81
CA HIS A 241 4.41 28.83 -1.46
C HIS A 241 4.42 30.08 -0.57
N ASP A 242 3.99 31.21 -1.10
CA ASP A 242 4.04 32.53 -0.43
C ASP A 242 2.88 32.81 0.54
N GLY A 243 1.99 31.84 0.76
CA GLY A 243 0.90 32.01 1.74
C GLY A 243 1.43 32.09 3.16
N ALA A 244 1.21 33.15 3.88
CA ALA A 244 1.29 33.41 5.34
C ALA A 244 2.13 32.43 6.22
N ILE A 245 3.16 31.82 5.65
CA ILE A 245 4.00 30.82 6.31
C ILE A 245 5.08 31.58 7.06
N THR A 246 5.07 31.46 8.37
CA THR A 246 6.16 31.97 9.21
C THR A 246 7.45 31.24 8.88
N ALA A 247 8.59 31.83 9.17
CA ALA A 247 9.91 31.20 8.95
C ALA A 247 10.04 29.83 9.65
N LEU A 248 9.25 29.59 10.70
CA LEU A 248 9.19 28.34 11.47
C LEU A 248 8.47 27.20 10.74
N ASP A 249 7.59 27.53 9.78
CA ASP A 249 6.79 26.55 9.04
C ASP A 249 7.43 26.15 7.70
N ARG A 250 8.59 26.69 7.38
CA ARG A 250 9.29 26.39 6.13
C ARG A 250 9.86 24.97 6.16
N THR A 251 9.39 24.15 5.24
CA THR A 251 9.89 22.81 4.99
C THR A 251 10.44 22.72 3.57
N TYR A 252 11.59 22.09 3.43
CA TYR A 252 12.34 22.03 2.17
C TYR A 252 12.27 20.63 1.60
N LEU A 253 12.15 20.54 0.28
CA LEU A 253 12.27 19.30 -0.48
C LEU A 253 13.20 19.54 -1.67
N GLU A 254 14.15 18.65 -1.87
CA GLU A 254 15.00 18.64 -3.06
C GLU A 254 14.59 17.48 -3.97
N VAL A 255 14.38 17.77 -5.26
CA VAL A 255 13.95 16.80 -6.25
C VAL A 255 14.79 16.95 -7.50
N GLN A 256 15.21 15.82 -8.07
CA GLN A 256 15.91 15.77 -9.34
C GLN A 256 15.03 15.16 -10.42
N ASN A 257 14.91 15.86 -11.56
CA ASN A 257 14.22 15.34 -12.75
C ASN A 257 14.96 15.79 -14.02
N ASN A 258 15.78 14.90 -14.55
CA ASN A 258 16.64 15.17 -15.72
C ASN A 258 15.88 15.35 -17.06
N GLU A 259 14.55 15.19 -17.07
CA GLU A 259 13.73 15.45 -18.24
C GLU A 259 13.43 16.95 -18.43
N LEU A 260 13.52 17.73 -17.35
CA LEU A 260 13.25 19.16 -17.33
C LEU A 260 14.41 19.93 -17.96
N LYS A 261 14.11 20.86 -18.87
CA LYS A 261 15.12 21.56 -19.69
C LYS A 261 15.11 23.07 -19.48
N SER A 262 14.19 23.60 -18.70
CA SER A 262 14.10 25.03 -18.40
C SER A 262 13.81 25.31 -16.91
N PRO A 263 14.23 26.45 -16.36
CA PRO A 263 13.88 26.85 -14.99
C PRO A 263 12.37 26.93 -14.77
N ALA A 264 11.60 27.37 -15.78
CA ALA A 264 10.14 27.43 -15.69
C ALA A 264 9.51 26.03 -15.52
N GLU A 265 9.98 25.03 -16.28
CA GLU A 265 9.53 23.63 -16.12
C GLU A 265 9.86 23.09 -14.72
N CYS A 266 11.03 23.46 -14.16
CA CYS A 266 11.40 23.08 -12.80
C CYS A 266 10.45 23.68 -11.76
N VAL A 267 10.10 24.95 -11.89
CA VAL A 267 9.15 25.65 -11.00
C VAL A 267 7.76 25.03 -11.10
N ASP A 268 7.28 24.77 -12.32
CA ASP A 268 5.97 24.12 -12.55
C ASP A 268 5.93 22.69 -11.99
N PHE A 269 7.01 21.96 -12.12
CA PHE A 269 7.13 20.63 -11.53
C PHE A 269 7.11 20.69 -10.00
N GLY A 270 7.82 21.65 -9.39
CA GLY A 270 7.78 21.93 -7.97
C GLY A 270 6.37 22.29 -7.49
N ARG A 271 5.64 23.10 -8.25
CA ARG A 271 4.23 23.45 -7.96
C ARG A 271 3.33 22.21 -7.97
N LYS A 272 3.49 21.32 -8.94
CA LYS A 272 2.74 20.05 -9.01
C LYS A 272 3.02 19.16 -7.80
N ILE A 273 4.29 19.05 -7.38
CA ILE A 273 4.67 18.30 -6.18
C ILE A 273 4.02 18.92 -4.94
N PHE A 274 4.06 20.24 -4.80
CA PHE A 274 3.39 20.94 -3.68
C PHE A 274 1.90 20.64 -3.64
N GLN A 275 1.21 20.78 -4.78
CA GLN A 275 -0.22 20.50 -4.88
C GLN A 275 -0.56 19.04 -4.56
N ALA A 276 0.26 18.06 -5.00
CA ALA A 276 0.09 16.68 -4.64
C ALA A 276 0.22 16.45 -3.13
N ASN A 277 1.27 17.02 -2.52
CA ASN A 277 1.46 16.93 -1.06
C ASN A 277 0.37 17.64 -0.27
N LEU A 278 -0.18 18.75 -0.80
CA LEU A 278 -1.27 19.48 -0.14
C LEU A 278 -2.54 18.62 -0.04
N LYS A 279 -2.80 17.76 -1.03
CA LYS A 279 -3.92 16.81 -1.02
C LYS A 279 -3.75 15.69 0.00
N ASP A 280 -2.50 15.27 0.19
CA ASP A 280 -2.14 14.23 1.16
C ASP A 280 -1.80 14.80 2.55
N ARG A 281 -2.10 16.09 2.76
CA ARG A 281 -1.81 16.80 4.01
C ARG A 281 -2.51 16.17 5.20
N TYR A 282 -3.74 15.73 5.00
CA TYR A 282 -4.54 15.14 6.06
C TYR A 282 -4.74 13.65 5.80
N GLU A 283 -4.34 12.87 6.78
CA GLU A 283 -4.62 11.46 6.87
C GLU A 283 -5.65 11.24 7.97
N TYR A 284 -6.75 10.63 7.62
CA TYR A 284 -7.83 10.37 8.56
C TYR A 284 -7.73 8.93 9.06
N GLY A 285 -7.76 8.74 10.37
CA GLY A 285 -7.81 7.43 11.01
C GLY A 285 -9.12 7.27 11.78
N ILE A 286 -9.71 6.11 11.69
CA ILE A 286 -10.84 5.71 12.53
C ILE A 286 -10.46 4.45 13.28
N GLU A 287 -10.74 4.44 14.59
CA GLU A 287 -10.75 3.20 15.36
C GLU A 287 -12.17 2.68 15.43
N VAL A 288 -12.33 1.39 15.18
CA VAL A 288 -13.63 0.77 14.98
C VAL A 288 -13.73 -0.57 15.70
N THR A 289 -14.96 -1.00 15.98
CA THR A 289 -15.22 -2.30 16.62
C THR A 289 -15.44 -3.43 15.62
N GLU A 290 -15.60 -3.11 14.34
CA GLU A 290 -15.83 -4.08 13.24
C GLU A 290 -15.15 -3.60 11.98
N GLY A 291 -15.22 -4.37 10.88
CA GLY A 291 -14.62 -4.00 9.60
C GLY A 291 -13.22 -4.58 9.38
N ALA A 292 -12.79 -5.53 10.19
CA ALA A 292 -11.50 -6.20 10.01
C ALA A 292 -11.33 -6.86 8.63
N TYR A 293 -12.43 -7.23 7.97
CA TYR A 293 -12.46 -7.80 6.61
C TYR A 293 -12.24 -6.77 5.50
N LEU A 294 -12.35 -5.49 5.78
CA LEU A 294 -12.15 -4.43 4.78
C LEU A 294 -10.73 -4.50 4.20
N MET A 295 -10.63 -4.22 2.92
CA MET A 295 -9.37 -4.24 2.18
C MET A 295 -9.01 -2.85 1.67
N GLU A 296 -7.73 -2.66 1.34
CA GLU A 296 -7.30 -1.49 0.60
C GLU A 296 -8.16 -1.31 -0.66
N ASN A 297 -8.53 -0.07 -0.94
CA ASN A 297 -9.39 0.35 -2.05
C ASN A 297 -10.90 0.17 -1.84
N ASP A 298 -11.35 -0.44 -0.75
CA ASP A 298 -12.78 -0.47 -0.43
C ASP A 298 -13.31 0.93 -0.19
N VAL A 299 -14.52 1.21 -0.66
CA VAL A 299 -15.24 2.45 -0.37
C VAL A 299 -16.11 2.24 0.85
N ILE A 300 -15.91 3.06 1.84
CA ILE A 300 -16.70 3.08 3.08
C ILE A 300 -17.38 4.43 3.26
N ARG A 301 -18.48 4.42 4.01
CA ARG A 301 -19.14 5.65 4.45
C ARG A 301 -18.93 5.84 5.94
N VAL A 302 -18.56 7.06 6.32
CA VAL A 302 -18.41 7.49 7.72
C VAL A 302 -19.51 8.49 8.02
N GLU A 303 -20.26 8.28 9.08
CA GLU A 303 -21.34 9.16 9.56
C GLU A 303 -21.05 9.57 11.00
N THR A 304 -20.79 10.86 11.18
CA THR A 304 -20.46 11.45 12.49
C THR A 304 -21.26 12.71 12.72
N SER A 305 -21.30 13.19 13.97
CA SER A 305 -21.85 14.48 14.33
C SER A 305 -21.07 15.65 13.69
N ASP A 306 -19.77 15.46 13.42
CA ASP A 306 -18.94 16.41 12.67
C ASP A 306 -19.17 16.23 11.15
N ARG A 307 -19.86 17.21 10.56
CA ARG A 307 -20.16 17.25 9.11
C ARG A 307 -18.91 17.23 8.26
N ASN A 308 -17.77 17.72 8.74
CA ASN A 308 -16.52 17.70 7.98
C ASN A 308 -15.96 16.27 7.83
N PHE A 309 -16.32 15.39 8.77
CA PHE A 309 -15.93 13.99 8.78
C PHE A 309 -16.95 13.07 8.12
N THR A 310 -18.19 13.50 7.97
CA THR A 310 -19.23 12.70 7.32
C THR A 310 -19.01 12.65 5.81
N GLY A 311 -19.01 11.46 5.24
CA GLY A 311 -18.84 11.25 3.79
C GLY A 311 -18.34 9.86 3.40
N ASN A 312 -18.11 9.69 2.10
CA ASN A 312 -17.52 8.47 1.57
C ASN A 312 -16.00 8.62 1.52
N TYR A 313 -15.33 7.54 1.85
CA TYR A 313 -13.87 7.45 1.91
C TYR A 313 -13.38 6.15 1.31
N ARG A 314 -12.15 6.15 0.83
CA ARG A 314 -11.46 4.95 0.41
C ARG A 314 -10.53 4.47 1.52
N VAL A 315 -10.55 3.19 1.79
CA VAL A 315 -9.59 2.54 2.70
C VAL A 315 -8.21 2.54 2.04
N ILE A 316 -7.21 3.08 2.73
CA ILE A 316 -5.81 3.10 2.27
C ILE A 316 -4.89 2.26 3.15
N GLY A 317 -5.34 1.88 4.34
CA GLY A 317 -4.58 1.04 5.22
C GLY A 317 -5.43 0.54 6.39
N LYS A 318 -4.91 -0.47 7.05
CA LYS A 318 -5.58 -1.11 8.19
C LYS A 318 -4.54 -1.59 9.18
N SER A 319 -4.85 -1.45 10.47
CA SER A 319 -4.09 -2.05 11.55
C SER A 319 -5.03 -2.81 12.49
N ILE A 320 -4.55 -3.92 13.02
CA ILE A 320 -5.28 -4.71 14.00
C ILE A 320 -4.29 -5.02 15.12
N SER A 321 -4.66 -4.68 16.35
CA SER A 321 -3.93 -5.12 17.54
C SER A 321 -4.76 -6.16 18.26
N PHE A 322 -4.13 -7.22 18.73
CA PHE A 322 -4.83 -8.34 19.33
C PHE A 322 -4.03 -9.02 20.44
N SER A 323 -4.74 -9.48 21.44
CA SER A 323 -4.26 -10.36 22.50
C SER A 323 -5.38 -11.35 22.84
N PRO A 324 -5.16 -12.36 23.70
CA PRO A 324 -6.25 -13.25 24.13
C PRO A 324 -7.45 -12.54 24.79
N SER A 325 -7.25 -11.33 25.31
CA SER A 325 -8.26 -10.56 26.02
C SER A 325 -8.76 -9.32 25.29
N ASP A 326 -8.01 -8.81 24.31
CA ASP A 326 -8.27 -7.52 23.67
C ASP A 326 -8.12 -7.58 22.16
N PHE A 327 -8.92 -6.76 21.46
CA PHE A 327 -8.91 -6.67 20.00
C PHE A 327 -9.33 -5.26 19.56
N SER A 328 -8.49 -4.63 18.74
CA SER A 328 -8.79 -3.30 18.19
C SER A 328 -8.47 -3.22 16.73
N ILE A 329 -9.24 -2.42 15.98
CA ILE A 329 -9.07 -2.20 14.55
C ILE A 329 -8.92 -0.71 14.30
N GLY A 330 -7.82 -0.32 13.66
CA GLY A 330 -7.62 1.01 13.10
C GLY A 330 -7.72 0.95 11.59
N ILE A 331 -8.47 1.86 10.98
CA ILE A 331 -8.57 2.01 9.52
C ILE A 331 -8.07 3.39 9.13
N VAL A 332 -7.14 3.42 8.20
CA VAL A 332 -6.66 4.66 7.60
C VAL A 332 -7.43 4.90 6.32
N ILE A 333 -8.03 6.08 6.21
CA ILE A 333 -8.91 6.43 5.11
C ILE A 333 -8.42 7.69 4.42
N ASN A 334 -8.67 7.80 3.13
CA ASN A 334 -8.37 8.98 2.33
C ASN A 334 -9.65 9.54 1.72
N LYS A 335 -9.77 10.87 1.76
CA LYS A 335 -10.83 11.58 1.07
C LYS A 335 -10.58 11.51 -0.44
N LYS A 336 -11.63 11.66 -1.22
CA LYS A 336 -11.66 11.73 -2.68
C LYS A 336 -10.38 12.34 -3.28
N PRO A 337 -9.76 11.69 -4.27
CA PRO A 337 -8.81 12.39 -5.11
C PRO A 337 -9.53 13.56 -5.76
N PRO A 338 -8.92 14.74 -5.87
CA PRO A 338 -9.56 15.89 -6.44
C PRO A 338 -10.01 15.62 -7.87
N THR A 339 -11.14 16.17 -8.22
CA THR A 339 -11.65 16.13 -9.58
C THR A 339 -10.67 16.81 -10.54
N LEU A 340 -10.73 16.44 -11.83
CA LEU A 340 -9.95 17.12 -12.87
C LEU A 340 -10.22 18.64 -12.87
N ALA A 341 -11.43 19.08 -12.54
CA ALA A 341 -11.79 20.49 -12.41
C ALA A 341 -11.08 21.18 -11.24
N GLU A 342 -10.99 20.52 -10.08
CA GLU A 342 -10.19 21.00 -8.94
C GLU A 342 -8.70 20.97 -9.26
N TYR A 343 -8.24 19.98 -10.03
CA TYR A 343 -6.87 19.89 -10.50
C TYR A 343 -6.53 21.02 -11.50
N ILE A 344 -7.46 21.38 -12.39
CA ILE A 344 -7.31 22.47 -13.36
C ILE A 344 -7.43 23.82 -12.66
N SER A 345 -8.43 24.03 -11.78
CA SER A 345 -8.60 25.28 -11.06
C SER A 345 -7.44 25.59 -10.10
N ALA A 346 -6.81 24.55 -9.54
CA ALA A 346 -5.57 24.70 -8.77
C ALA A 346 -4.34 25.02 -9.64
N ARG A 347 -4.45 24.86 -10.97
CA ARG A 347 -3.40 25.19 -11.94
C ARG A 347 -3.46 26.66 -12.43
N ASP A 348 -4.65 27.25 -12.37
CA ASP A 348 -4.92 28.62 -12.88
C ASP A 348 -4.84 29.68 -11.77
N ASN A 349 -4.60 29.30 -10.51
CA ASN A 349 -4.28 30.15 -9.36
C ASN A 349 -2.82 29.92 -8.92
#